data_f10521037e419abb5907d75478b5e263
#
_entry.id   f10521037e419abb5907d75478b5e263
#
_cell.length_a   1.000
_cell.length_b   1.000
_cell.length_c   1.000
_cell.angle_alpha   90.00
_cell.angle_beta   90.00
_cell.angle_gamma   90.00
#
_symmetry.space_group_name_H-M   'P 1'
#
loop_
_entity.id
_entity.type
_entity.pdbx_description
1 polymer ?
#
loop_
_entity_poly.entity_id
_entity_poly.type
_entity_poly.pdbx_seq_one_letter_code
_entity_poly.pdbx_strand_id
1 'polypeptide(L)'
;MSEEITYAAAGVDTAEGARAVDAIKETVHSTYRPEVVGDIGGFGGLFSIAAAKGMEDPLLVSGTDGVGTKLKVAQLVGKHGTVGIDLVAMCVNDILACGAEPLFFLDYIAIGKLRREHMAEVVAGIGEGCRQAGCALIGGEMAEHPGVMDPDDYDLSGFTVGVVDRPKMLDPESVREGDVLIGLASSGLHSNGYSLARKVCVEGKSTEELLAPVDALDGKSVGEALLTPTRIYVKQVLSVLAECPKAVRALAHITGGGITENLNRALNSQVNAQVDLGTWPVPAIVKYVCEAADLSEGQALKTFNMGVGMVLIVDPDRADEVEAALAKAGETTYRVGRIVAGTGEVEYTGEGNLYGYQG
;
A
#
# COMPACT_ATOMS: atom_id res chain seq x y z
N MET A 1 53.19 -8.73 11.33
CA MET A 1 52.44 -7.46 11.19
C MET A 1 50.97 -7.86 11.26
N SER A 2 50.22 -7.42 12.31
CA SER A 2 48.78 -7.64 12.33
C SER A 2 48.19 -6.89 11.12
N GLU A 3 47.41 -7.55 10.27
CA GLU A 3 46.61 -6.87 9.26
C GLU A 3 45.73 -5.84 9.95
N GLU A 4 45.76 -4.62 9.45
CA GLU A 4 44.89 -3.54 9.95
C GLU A 4 43.43 -3.92 9.63
N ILE A 5 42.61 -4.07 10.67
CA ILE A 5 41.19 -4.37 10.50
C ILE A 5 40.50 -3.10 9.99
N THR A 6 40.19 -3.07 8.71
CA THR A 6 39.46 -1.95 8.07
C THR A 6 37.96 -2.06 8.30
N TYR A 7 37.23 -0.96 8.13
CA TYR A 7 35.77 -0.93 8.23
C TYR A 7 35.10 -1.84 7.17
N ALA A 8 35.67 -1.90 5.95
CA ALA A 8 35.24 -2.84 4.92
C ALA A 8 35.48 -4.31 5.33
N ALA A 9 36.61 -4.62 6.00
CA ALA A 9 36.87 -5.96 6.52
C ALA A 9 35.92 -6.34 7.67
N ALA A 10 35.33 -5.34 8.34
CA ALA A 10 34.27 -5.52 9.35
C ALA A 10 32.86 -5.66 8.75
N GLY A 11 32.73 -5.61 7.40
CA GLY A 11 31.48 -5.88 6.69
C GLY A 11 30.74 -4.64 6.18
N VAL A 12 31.33 -3.44 6.26
CA VAL A 12 30.70 -2.19 5.77
C VAL A 12 31.59 -1.53 4.72
N ASP A 13 31.14 -1.51 3.44
CA ASP A 13 31.86 -0.87 2.33
C ASP A 13 31.26 0.51 2.02
N THR A 14 31.85 1.57 2.59
CA THR A 14 31.40 2.96 2.37
C THR A 14 31.56 3.41 0.90
N ALA A 15 32.50 2.83 0.15
CA ALA A 15 32.66 3.16 -1.27
C ALA A 15 31.54 2.54 -2.12
N GLU A 16 31.07 1.33 -1.78
CA GLU A 16 29.90 0.73 -2.42
C GLU A 16 28.62 1.50 -2.07
N GLY A 17 28.49 1.94 -0.83
CA GLY A 17 27.39 2.83 -0.41
C GLY A 17 27.30 4.11 -1.25
N ALA A 18 28.43 4.79 -1.48
CA ALA A 18 28.48 5.98 -2.34
C ALA A 18 28.06 5.66 -3.79
N ARG A 19 28.52 4.54 -4.35
CA ARG A 19 28.13 4.08 -5.71
C ARG A 19 26.64 3.71 -5.79
N ALA A 20 26.06 3.14 -4.73
CA ALA A 20 24.64 2.84 -4.65
C ALA A 20 23.81 4.12 -4.67
N VAL A 21 24.20 5.14 -3.91
CA VAL A 21 23.54 6.47 -3.93
C VAL A 21 23.61 7.10 -5.31
N ASP A 22 24.77 7.04 -5.98
CA ASP A 22 24.90 7.58 -7.35
C ASP A 22 23.98 6.85 -8.35
N ALA A 23 23.81 5.55 -8.21
CA ALA A 23 22.96 4.74 -9.09
C ALA A 23 21.46 5.08 -8.98
N ILE A 24 20.99 5.64 -7.87
CA ILE A 24 19.57 5.96 -7.64
C ILE A 24 19.21 7.42 -7.91
N LYS A 25 20.18 8.31 -8.12
CA LYS A 25 19.94 9.76 -8.26
C LYS A 25 18.90 10.11 -9.33
N GLU A 26 19.00 9.51 -10.51
CA GLU A 26 18.05 9.78 -11.60
C GLU A 26 16.63 9.38 -11.20
N THR A 27 16.48 8.22 -10.56
CA THR A 27 15.18 7.75 -10.04
C THR A 27 14.60 8.73 -9.03
N VAL A 28 15.40 9.17 -8.06
CA VAL A 28 14.98 10.13 -7.02
C VAL A 28 14.56 11.44 -7.67
N HIS A 29 15.38 12.01 -8.55
CA HIS A 29 15.06 13.27 -9.27
C HIS A 29 13.79 13.15 -10.11
N SER A 30 13.48 11.98 -10.68
CA SER A 30 12.25 11.76 -11.45
C SER A 30 10.97 11.90 -10.64
N THR A 31 11.07 11.89 -9.30
CA THR A 31 9.93 12.09 -8.38
C THR A 31 9.78 13.54 -7.93
N TYR A 32 10.76 14.41 -8.24
CA TYR A 32 10.79 15.76 -7.71
C TYR A 32 9.62 16.61 -8.20
N ARG A 33 9.08 17.34 -7.24
CA ARG A 33 8.05 18.36 -7.42
C ARG A 33 8.71 19.76 -7.30
N PRO A 34 8.06 20.84 -7.78
CA PRO A 34 8.59 22.20 -7.64
C PRO A 34 8.86 22.63 -6.19
N GLU A 35 8.22 21.98 -5.22
CA GLU A 35 8.36 22.26 -3.80
C GLU A 35 9.64 21.66 -3.18
N VAL A 36 10.31 20.71 -3.87
CA VAL A 36 11.58 20.16 -3.38
C VAL A 36 12.68 21.22 -3.45
N VAL A 37 13.41 21.38 -2.36
CA VAL A 37 14.49 22.36 -2.24
C VAL A 37 15.82 21.65 -2.00
N GLY A 38 16.77 21.85 -2.90
CA GLY A 38 18.08 21.20 -2.84
C GLY A 38 18.11 19.82 -3.53
N ASP A 39 19.01 18.94 -3.08
CA ASP A 39 19.27 17.64 -3.68
C ASP A 39 19.51 16.59 -2.59
N ILE A 40 19.50 15.30 -2.97
CA ILE A 40 19.87 14.19 -2.08
C ILE A 40 21.35 14.26 -1.71
N GLY A 41 21.69 13.69 -0.53
CA GLY A 41 23.06 13.63 -0.01
C GLY A 41 23.39 14.72 1.04
N GLY A 42 22.41 15.59 1.37
CA GLY A 42 22.49 16.46 2.55
C GLY A 42 22.06 15.76 3.84
N PHE A 43 22.16 16.46 4.97
CA PHE A 43 21.72 15.93 6.28
C PHE A 43 20.19 15.78 6.39
N GLY A 44 19.41 16.38 5.49
CA GLY A 44 17.96 16.28 5.48
C GLY A 44 17.37 16.78 4.18
N GLY A 45 16.23 16.21 3.80
CA GLY A 45 15.42 16.67 2.67
C GLY A 45 14.64 17.93 3.03
N LEU A 46 14.60 18.91 2.13
CA LEU A 46 13.86 20.12 2.31
C LEU A 46 12.67 20.15 1.34
N PHE A 47 11.50 20.52 1.86
CA PHE A 47 10.27 20.65 1.09
C PHE A 47 9.53 21.93 1.44
N SER A 48 9.17 22.73 0.42
CA SER A 48 8.46 23.98 0.61
C SER A 48 6.97 23.73 0.87
N ILE A 49 6.45 24.24 1.98
CA ILE A 49 5.01 24.21 2.29
C ILE A 49 4.29 25.47 1.78
N ALA A 50 4.89 26.23 0.85
CA ALA A 50 4.30 27.47 0.35
C ALA A 50 2.93 27.27 -0.32
N ALA A 51 2.67 26.10 -0.92
CA ALA A 51 1.36 25.76 -1.49
C ALA A 51 0.25 25.69 -0.43
N ALA A 52 0.57 25.35 0.82
CA ALA A 52 -0.39 25.30 1.92
C ALA A 52 -0.85 26.71 2.40
N LYS A 53 -0.24 27.80 1.94
CA LYS A 53 -0.66 29.17 2.31
C LYS A 53 -2.09 29.52 1.89
N GLY A 54 -2.68 28.79 0.94
CA GLY A 54 -4.07 28.96 0.51
C GLY A 54 -5.08 28.16 1.33
N MET A 55 -4.62 27.33 2.29
CA MET A 55 -5.46 26.56 3.18
C MET A 55 -5.92 27.41 4.38
N GLU A 56 -7.10 27.12 4.90
CA GLU A 56 -7.64 27.80 6.07
C GLU A 56 -6.92 27.36 7.35
N ASP A 57 -6.73 26.06 7.53
CA ASP A 57 -6.05 25.46 8.68
C ASP A 57 -5.30 24.19 8.24
N PRO A 58 -4.08 24.33 7.68
CA PRO A 58 -3.31 23.21 7.15
C PRO A 58 -2.81 22.28 8.25
N LEU A 59 -3.17 21.00 8.15
CA LEU A 59 -2.69 19.92 9.02
C LEU A 59 -1.70 19.05 8.28
N LEU A 60 -0.56 18.77 8.91
CA LEU A 60 0.34 17.73 8.46
C LEU A 60 -0.17 16.35 8.93
N VAL A 61 -0.19 15.40 8.00
CA VAL A 61 -0.54 14.01 8.26
C VAL A 61 0.67 13.16 7.93
N SER A 62 1.09 12.28 8.84
CA SER A 62 2.22 11.37 8.63
C SER A 62 1.76 9.92 8.73
N GLY A 63 2.35 9.07 7.90
CA GLY A 63 2.19 7.63 7.93
C GLY A 63 3.53 6.93 7.85
N THR A 64 3.66 5.78 8.50
CA THR A 64 4.83 4.91 8.42
C THR A 64 4.39 3.47 8.36
N ASP A 65 5.01 2.71 7.48
CA ASP A 65 4.74 1.27 7.32
C ASP A 65 5.94 0.58 6.66
N GLY A 66 5.89 -0.75 6.61
CA GLY A 66 6.83 -1.60 5.90
C GLY A 66 6.14 -2.45 4.83
N VAL A 67 6.92 -3.29 4.16
CA VAL A 67 6.38 -4.27 3.19
C VAL A 67 6.03 -5.59 3.88
N GLY A 68 6.73 -5.91 4.94
CA GLY A 68 6.57 -7.15 5.67
C GLY A 68 7.10 -8.36 4.91
N THR A 69 6.54 -9.54 5.20
CA THR A 69 7.12 -10.81 4.75
C THR A 69 6.96 -11.12 3.25
N LYS A 70 6.30 -10.26 2.48
CA LYS A 70 6.31 -10.26 1.00
C LYS A 70 7.75 -10.17 0.45
N LEU A 71 8.65 -9.49 1.18
CA LEU A 71 10.07 -9.38 0.83
C LEU A 71 10.74 -10.75 0.63
N LYS A 72 10.36 -11.76 1.41
CA LYS A 72 10.91 -13.12 1.23
C LYS A 72 10.49 -13.76 -0.10
N VAL A 73 9.32 -13.42 -0.62
CA VAL A 73 8.91 -13.86 -1.97
C VAL A 73 9.77 -13.18 -3.03
N ALA A 74 10.01 -11.87 -2.89
CA ALA A 74 10.88 -11.11 -3.80
C ALA A 74 12.32 -11.69 -3.82
N GLN A 75 12.87 -12.01 -2.66
CA GLN A 75 14.19 -12.64 -2.51
C GLN A 75 14.26 -14.01 -3.20
N LEU A 76 13.28 -14.89 -2.97
CA LEU A 76 13.24 -16.24 -3.55
C LEU A 76 13.05 -16.23 -5.07
N VAL A 77 12.27 -15.28 -5.58
CA VAL A 77 11.96 -15.13 -7.00
C VAL A 77 13.04 -14.30 -7.73
N GLY A 78 13.87 -13.55 -6.99
CA GLY A 78 14.88 -12.64 -7.55
C GLY A 78 14.28 -11.43 -8.29
N LYS A 79 13.12 -10.92 -7.84
CA LYS A 79 12.44 -9.75 -8.40
C LYS A 79 12.17 -8.71 -7.30
N HIS A 80 12.90 -7.60 -7.30
CA HIS A 80 12.90 -6.62 -6.22
C HIS A 80 12.20 -5.30 -6.58
N GLY A 81 11.89 -5.06 -7.86
CA GLY A 81 11.36 -3.76 -8.32
C GLY A 81 9.92 -3.46 -7.88
N THR A 82 9.11 -4.46 -7.52
CA THR A 82 7.70 -4.22 -7.14
C THR A 82 7.51 -3.86 -5.67
N VAL A 83 8.38 -4.36 -4.79
CA VAL A 83 8.23 -4.17 -3.33
C VAL A 83 8.42 -2.72 -2.88
N GLY A 84 9.17 -1.92 -3.67
CA GLY A 84 9.25 -0.48 -3.44
C GLY A 84 7.92 0.24 -3.67
N ILE A 85 7.12 -0.21 -4.65
CA ILE A 85 5.76 0.29 -4.87
C ILE A 85 4.87 -0.08 -3.68
N ASP A 86 4.99 -1.31 -3.18
CA ASP A 86 4.26 -1.75 -1.99
C ASP A 86 4.56 -0.85 -0.79
N LEU A 87 5.84 -0.54 -0.54
CA LEU A 87 6.26 0.32 0.56
C LEU A 87 5.58 1.70 0.51
N VAL A 88 5.62 2.34 -0.66
CA VAL A 88 4.98 3.65 -0.84
C VAL A 88 3.47 3.54 -0.67
N ALA A 89 2.84 2.54 -1.30
CA ALA A 89 1.39 2.34 -1.27
C ALA A 89 0.85 2.21 0.15
N MET A 90 1.51 1.40 1.00
CA MET A 90 1.09 1.19 2.38
C MET A 90 1.06 2.51 3.17
N CYS A 91 2.08 3.35 2.99
CA CYS A 91 2.16 4.63 3.68
C CYS A 91 1.20 5.70 3.13
N VAL A 92 1.14 5.86 1.80
CA VAL A 92 0.37 6.98 1.19
C VAL A 92 -1.13 6.73 1.19
N ASN A 93 -1.58 5.46 1.06
CA ASN A 93 -2.99 5.12 1.15
C ASN A 93 -3.54 5.34 2.58
N ASP A 94 -2.71 5.15 3.61
CA ASP A 94 -3.12 5.41 4.99
C ASP A 94 -3.38 6.89 5.26
N ILE A 95 -2.49 7.78 4.81
CA ILE A 95 -2.73 9.22 5.00
C ILE A 95 -3.85 9.73 4.09
N LEU A 96 -4.09 9.09 2.95
CA LEU A 96 -5.21 9.37 2.08
C LEU A 96 -6.56 9.13 2.80
N ALA A 97 -6.62 8.17 3.74
CA ALA A 97 -7.83 7.93 4.54
C ALA A 97 -8.27 9.16 5.36
N CYS A 98 -7.36 10.10 5.64
CA CYS A 98 -7.68 11.40 6.22
C CYS A 98 -8.04 12.47 5.16
N GLY A 99 -8.01 12.15 3.86
CA GLY A 99 -8.14 13.12 2.76
C GLY A 99 -6.86 13.92 2.48
N ALA A 100 -5.71 13.48 3.00
CA ALA A 100 -4.44 14.19 2.86
C ALA A 100 -3.77 13.92 1.50
N GLU A 101 -3.20 14.98 0.90
CA GLU A 101 -2.29 14.89 -0.24
C GLU A 101 -0.89 14.53 0.25
N PRO A 102 -0.28 13.41 -0.19
CA PRO A 102 1.12 13.12 0.10
C PRO A 102 2.05 14.16 -0.52
N LEU A 103 2.95 14.73 0.27
CA LEU A 103 3.91 15.73 -0.18
C LEU A 103 5.25 15.10 -0.51
N PHE A 104 5.79 14.34 0.43
CA PHE A 104 7.08 13.68 0.26
C PHE A 104 7.14 12.35 1.00
N PHE A 105 8.13 11.55 0.60
CA PHE A 105 8.42 10.23 1.11
C PHE A 105 9.90 10.13 1.53
N LEU A 106 10.14 9.34 2.56
CA LEU A 106 11.46 8.92 3.03
C LEU A 106 11.46 7.40 3.19
N ASP A 107 12.58 6.75 2.93
CA ASP A 107 12.77 5.33 3.17
C ASP A 107 13.92 5.03 4.14
N TYR A 108 13.85 3.89 4.79
CA TYR A 108 14.96 3.28 5.48
C TYR A 108 15.10 1.83 5.01
N ILE A 109 16.24 1.49 4.46
CA ILE A 109 16.54 0.17 3.91
C ILE A 109 17.60 -0.48 4.80
N ALA A 110 17.20 -1.44 5.63
CA ALA A 110 18.10 -2.29 6.39
C ALA A 110 18.56 -3.46 5.51
N ILE A 111 19.85 -3.73 5.42
CA ILE A 111 20.41 -4.67 4.46
C ILE A 111 21.44 -5.56 5.16
N GLY A 112 21.40 -6.88 4.92
CA GLY A 112 22.45 -7.79 5.41
C GLY A 112 23.79 -7.53 4.73
N LYS A 113 23.77 -7.44 3.39
CA LYS A 113 24.92 -7.05 2.56
C LYS A 113 24.46 -6.22 1.37
N LEU A 114 25.06 -5.06 1.19
CA LEU A 114 24.74 -4.16 0.07
C LEU A 114 25.07 -4.81 -1.27
N ARG A 115 24.04 -4.92 -2.12
CA ARG A 115 24.13 -5.30 -3.53
C ARG A 115 23.49 -4.18 -4.34
N ARG A 116 24.33 -3.37 -4.96
CA ARG A 116 23.91 -2.15 -5.65
C ARG A 116 22.76 -2.38 -6.64
N GLU A 117 22.82 -3.46 -7.42
CA GLU A 117 21.81 -3.80 -8.43
C GLU A 117 20.44 -4.06 -7.78
N HIS A 118 20.39 -4.84 -6.69
CA HIS A 118 19.13 -5.10 -5.96
C HIS A 118 18.56 -3.82 -5.35
N MET A 119 19.43 -2.99 -4.76
CA MET A 119 18.99 -1.74 -4.15
C MET A 119 18.50 -0.73 -5.19
N ALA A 120 19.13 -0.69 -6.37
CA ALA A 120 18.66 0.12 -7.48
C ALA A 120 17.27 -0.30 -7.96
N GLU A 121 16.96 -1.61 -8.01
CA GLU A 121 15.62 -2.12 -8.33
C GLU A 121 14.60 -1.74 -7.24
N VAL A 122 14.95 -1.90 -5.97
CA VAL A 122 14.07 -1.52 -4.85
C VAL A 122 13.73 -0.04 -4.90
N VAL A 123 14.76 0.81 -5.02
CA VAL A 123 14.56 2.27 -5.08
C VAL A 123 13.86 2.69 -6.37
N ALA A 124 14.07 1.98 -7.49
CA ALA A 124 13.28 2.22 -8.70
C ALA A 124 11.78 1.99 -8.45
N GLY A 125 11.44 0.94 -7.70
CA GLY A 125 10.08 0.68 -7.25
C GLY A 125 9.52 1.76 -6.31
N ILE A 126 10.34 2.25 -5.37
CA ILE A 126 9.95 3.36 -4.49
C ILE A 126 9.68 4.62 -5.32
N GLY A 127 10.58 4.96 -6.25
CA GLY A 127 10.41 6.08 -7.16
C GLY A 127 9.14 5.98 -8.01
N GLU A 128 8.84 4.78 -8.51
CA GLU A 128 7.60 4.53 -9.25
C GLU A 128 6.37 4.73 -8.36
N GLY A 129 6.37 4.17 -7.14
CA GLY A 129 5.30 4.40 -6.17
C GLY A 129 5.10 5.88 -5.86
N CYS A 130 6.18 6.63 -5.65
CA CYS A 130 6.13 8.08 -5.43
C CYS A 130 5.54 8.84 -6.64
N ARG A 131 5.90 8.46 -7.87
CA ARG A 131 5.31 9.04 -9.09
C ARG A 131 3.81 8.74 -9.20
N GLN A 132 3.38 7.52 -8.88
CA GLN A 132 1.96 7.15 -8.84
C GLN A 132 1.21 7.97 -7.78
N ALA A 133 1.76 8.09 -6.58
CA ALA A 133 1.17 8.89 -5.49
C ALA A 133 1.22 10.40 -5.75
N GLY A 134 2.17 10.88 -6.57
CA GLY A 134 2.42 12.30 -6.80
C GLY A 134 3.20 12.96 -5.68
N CYS A 135 3.95 12.21 -4.87
CA CYS A 135 4.86 12.73 -3.85
C CYS A 135 6.33 12.63 -4.28
N ALA A 136 7.20 13.37 -3.62
CA ALA A 136 8.64 13.37 -3.92
C ALA A 136 9.41 12.48 -2.95
N LEU A 137 10.29 11.62 -3.46
CA LEU A 137 11.31 10.95 -2.65
C LEU A 137 12.44 11.94 -2.38
N ILE A 138 12.54 12.46 -1.16
CA ILE A 138 13.46 13.56 -0.83
C ILE A 138 14.64 13.15 0.05
N GLY A 139 14.72 11.89 0.43
CA GLY A 139 15.80 11.33 1.24
C GLY A 139 15.50 9.92 1.67
N GLY A 140 16.46 9.31 2.34
CA GLY A 140 16.38 7.97 2.87
C GLY A 140 17.71 7.53 3.47
N GLU A 141 17.78 6.28 3.90
CA GLU A 141 18.98 5.66 4.44
C GLU A 141 19.11 4.22 3.94
N MET A 142 20.33 3.81 3.63
CA MET A 142 20.69 2.42 3.35
C MET A 142 21.77 1.98 4.33
N ALA A 143 21.44 1.07 5.25
CA ALA A 143 22.36 0.64 6.29
C ALA A 143 22.64 -0.86 6.24
N GLU A 144 23.93 -1.23 6.17
CA GLU A 144 24.37 -2.62 6.30
C GLU A 144 24.35 -3.06 7.77
N HIS A 145 23.84 -4.26 8.01
CA HIS A 145 23.72 -4.88 9.33
C HIS A 145 24.47 -6.23 9.40
N PRO A 146 25.80 -6.23 9.21
CA PRO A 146 26.58 -7.48 9.21
C PRO A 146 26.50 -8.17 10.57
N GLY A 147 26.21 -9.48 10.56
CA GLY A 147 26.05 -10.28 11.77
C GLY A 147 24.71 -10.12 12.51
N VAL A 148 23.82 -9.22 12.04
CA VAL A 148 22.44 -9.04 12.53
C VAL A 148 21.44 -9.59 11.53
N MET A 149 21.68 -9.37 10.24
CA MET A 149 20.87 -9.89 9.14
C MET A 149 21.67 -10.85 8.29
N ASP A 150 21.00 -11.83 7.68
CA ASP A 150 21.64 -12.69 6.68
C ASP A 150 22.04 -11.85 5.43
N PRO A 151 23.12 -12.20 4.73
CA PRO A 151 23.64 -11.38 3.62
C PRO A 151 22.65 -11.08 2.50
N ASP A 152 21.65 -11.95 2.28
CA ASP A 152 20.64 -11.78 1.24
C ASP A 152 19.34 -11.13 1.76
N ASP A 153 19.28 -10.88 3.07
CA ASP A 153 18.11 -10.27 3.68
C ASP A 153 18.15 -8.74 3.60
N TYR A 154 16.98 -8.18 3.45
CA TYR A 154 16.74 -6.74 3.62
C TYR A 154 15.33 -6.49 4.17
N ASP A 155 15.15 -5.36 4.82
CA ASP A 155 13.85 -4.86 5.27
C ASP A 155 13.67 -3.42 4.84
N LEU A 156 12.41 -3.03 4.62
CA LEU A 156 12.02 -1.73 4.10
C LEU A 156 11.06 -1.05 5.08
N SER A 157 11.38 0.17 5.46
CA SER A 157 10.48 1.05 6.21
C SER A 157 10.29 2.35 5.45
N GLY A 158 9.02 2.76 5.30
CA GLY A 158 8.63 3.98 4.62
C GLY A 158 8.02 5.01 5.56
N PHE A 159 8.21 6.28 5.24
CA PHE A 159 7.65 7.41 5.95
C PHE A 159 7.11 8.39 4.93
N THR A 160 5.85 8.75 5.06
CA THR A 160 5.24 9.79 4.23
C THR A 160 4.75 10.93 5.10
N VAL A 161 4.81 12.14 4.55
CA VAL A 161 4.17 13.31 5.12
C VAL A 161 3.28 13.91 4.04
N GLY A 162 2.04 14.17 4.41
CA GLY A 162 1.05 14.81 3.58
C GLY A 162 0.44 16.03 4.27
N VAL A 163 -0.45 16.71 3.58
CA VAL A 163 -1.18 17.87 4.08
C VAL A 163 -2.66 17.76 3.75
N VAL A 164 -3.50 18.18 4.67
CA VAL A 164 -4.94 18.37 4.46
C VAL A 164 -5.39 19.68 5.09
N ASP A 165 -6.31 20.37 4.45
CA ASP A 165 -7.00 21.52 5.05
C ASP A 165 -8.05 21.01 6.01
N ARG A 166 -8.02 21.39 7.32
CA ARG A 166 -8.92 20.86 8.34
C ARG A 166 -10.40 20.86 7.93
N PRO A 167 -10.95 21.90 7.28
CA PRO A 167 -12.36 21.88 6.83
C PRO A 167 -12.67 20.85 5.72
N LYS A 168 -11.62 20.27 5.11
CA LYS A 168 -11.72 19.24 4.04
C LYS A 168 -11.31 17.84 4.50
N MET A 169 -10.87 17.72 5.76
CA MET A 169 -10.48 16.44 6.33
C MET A 169 -11.70 15.50 6.36
N LEU A 170 -11.47 14.25 5.98
CA LEU A 170 -12.49 13.21 6.10
C LEU A 170 -12.67 12.83 7.57
N ASP A 171 -13.91 12.72 7.99
CA ASP A 171 -14.25 12.56 9.40
C ASP A 171 -15.27 11.43 9.59
N PRO A 172 -14.91 10.31 10.23
CA PRO A 172 -15.84 9.24 10.59
C PRO A 172 -17.08 9.69 11.36
N GLU A 173 -17.00 10.77 12.13
CA GLU A 173 -18.15 11.34 12.85
C GLU A 173 -19.23 11.90 11.89
N SER A 174 -18.88 12.15 10.63
CA SER A 174 -19.83 12.60 9.61
C SER A 174 -20.62 11.47 8.95
N VAL A 175 -20.26 10.20 9.18
CA VAL A 175 -20.91 9.01 8.61
C VAL A 175 -22.30 8.82 9.20
N ARG A 176 -23.28 8.47 8.35
CA ARG A 176 -24.71 8.39 8.74
C ARG A 176 -25.35 7.13 8.17
N GLU A 177 -26.43 6.71 8.85
CA GLU A 177 -27.33 5.68 8.32
C GLU A 177 -27.82 6.05 6.91
N GLY A 178 -27.77 5.09 5.98
CA GLY A 178 -28.14 5.25 4.58
C GLY A 178 -26.95 5.56 3.65
N ASP A 179 -25.78 5.96 4.18
CA ASP A 179 -24.58 6.15 3.34
C ASP A 179 -24.20 4.85 2.61
N VAL A 180 -23.65 4.99 1.40
CA VAL A 180 -23.30 3.87 0.52
C VAL A 180 -21.84 3.52 0.68
N LEU A 181 -21.51 2.23 0.70
CA LEU A 181 -20.14 1.71 0.68
C LEU A 181 -19.71 1.45 -0.76
N ILE A 182 -18.72 2.20 -1.26
CA ILE A 182 -18.11 2.01 -2.58
C ILE A 182 -16.71 1.44 -2.39
N GLY A 183 -16.53 0.17 -2.76
CA GLY A 183 -15.24 -0.51 -2.75
C GLY A 183 -14.45 -0.25 -4.02
N LEU A 184 -13.15 0.02 -3.90
CA LEU A 184 -12.21 0.09 -5.01
C LEU A 184 -11.48 -1.25 -5.14
N ALA A 185 -11.38 -1.76 -6.38
CA ALA A 185 -10.71 -3.02 -6.66
C ALA A 185 -9.25 -3.02 -6.17
N SER A 186 -8.83 -4.11 -5.53
CA SER A 186 -7.43 -4.38 -5.25
C SER A 186 -6.73 -5.01 -6.46
N SER A 187 -5.40 -5.00 -6.47
CA SER A 187 -4.58 -5.70 -7.47
C SER A 187 -4.30 -7.17 -7.11
N GLY A 188 -4.74 -7.61 -5.94
CA GLY A 188 -4.47 -8.93 -5.36
C GLY A 188 -4.40 -8.84 -3.83
N LEU A 189 -3.45 -9.56 -3.23
CA LEU A 189 -3.25 -9.56 -1.76
C LEU A 189 -2.75 -8.21 -1.22
N HIS A 190 -2.20 -7.35 -2.07
CA HIS A 190 -1.44 -6.16 -1.68
C HIS A 190 -0.17 -6.54 -0.91
N SER A 191 -0.01 -6.05 0.33
CA SER A 191 1.13 -6.40 1.21
C SER A 191 0.70 -7.08 2.51
N ASN A 192 -0.52 -7.62 2.57
CA ASN A 192 -1.08 -8.18 3.79
C ASN A 192 -1.36 -9.68 3.67
N GLY A 193 -1.32 -10.40 4.82
CA GLY A 193 -1.55 -11.83 4.85
C GLY A 193 -0.38 -12.68 4.36
N TYR A 194 0.80 -12.10 4.11
CA TYR A 194 1.94 -12.81 3.51
C TYR A 194 2.58 -13.86 4.42
N SER A 195 2.46 -13.76 5.73
CA SER A 195 2.92 -14.83 6.62
C SER A 195 2.19 -16.14 6.32
N LEU A 196 0.87 -16.07 6.09
CA LEU A 196 0.06 -17.24 5.71
C LEU A 196 0.31 -17.65 4.26
N ALA A 197 0.23 -16.70 3.30
CA ALA A 197 0.43 -17.00 1.88
C ALA A 197 1.80 -17.67 1.62
N ARG A 198 2.86 -17.20 2.27
CA ARG A 198 4.19 -17.83 2.20
C ARG A 198 4.18 -19.25 2.74
N LYS A 199 3.57 -19.47 3.91
CA LYS A 199 3.52 -20.78 4.56
C LYS A 199 2.86 -21.83 3.66
N VAL A 200 1.77 -21.48 2.97
CA VAL A 200 0.99 -22.46 2.20
C VAL A 200 1.37 -22.52 0.72
N CYS A 201 1.91 -21.44 0.14
CA CYS A 201 2.18 -21.36 -1.29
C CYS A 201 3.68 -21.31 -1.66
N VAL A 202 4.58 -21.03 -0.69
CA VAL A 202 6.00 -20.75 -0.99
C VAL A 202 6.95 -21.67 -0.23
N GLU A 203 6.70 -21.95 1.05
CA GLU A 203 7.61 -22.79 1.85
C GLU A 203 7.79 -24.17 1.24
N GLY A 204 9.05 -24.61 1.12
CA GLY A 204 9.42 -25.91 0.56
C GLY A 204 9.41 -25.97 -0.97
N LYS A 205 9.07 -24.89 -1.69
CA LYS A 205 9.11 -24.83 -3.16
C LYS A 205 10.41 -24.25 -3.65
N SER A 206 10.88 -24.77 -4.77
CA SER A 206 12.01 -24.20 -5.51
C SER A 206 11.62 -22.91 -6.28
N THR A 207 12.59 -22.10 -6.66
CA THR A 207 12.35 -20.93 -7.52
C THR A 207 11.70 -21.32 -8.85
N GLU A 208 12.08 -22.46 -9.44
CA GLU A 208 11.48 -22.97 -10.67
C GLU A 208 9.98 -23.27 -10.50
N GLU A 209 9.59 -23.92 -9.41
CA GLU A 209 8.18 -24.19 -9.09
C GLU A 209 7.39 -22.91 -8.84
N LEU A 210 8.00 -21.91 -8.18
CA LEU A 210 7.38 -20.60 -7.95
C LEU A 210 7.20 -19.77 -9.22
N LEU A 211 7.99 -20.04 -10.27
CA LEU A 211 7.93 -19.38 -11.57
C LEU A 211 7.16 -20.17 -12.62
N ALA A 212 6.74 -21.38 -12.32
CA ALA A 212 5.93 -22.20 -13.24
C ALA A 212 4.52 -21.59 -13.40
N PRO A 213 3.96 -21.55 -14.62
CA PRO A 213 2.59 -21.10 -14.87
C PRO A 213 1.56 -21.97 -14.13
N VAL A 214 0.51 -21.33 -13.59
CA VAL A 214 -0.60 -21.99 -12.89
C VAL A 214 -1.93 -21.59 -13.54
N ASP A 215 -2.70 -22.56 -14.02
CA ASP A 215 -3.98 -22.31 -14.71
C ASP A 215 -4.98 -21.56 -13.83
N ALA A 216 -5.05 -21.89 -12.53
CA ALA A 216 -5.92 -21.21 -11.56
C ALA A 216 -5.55 -19.74 -11.30
N LEU A 217 -4.39 -19.27 -11.81
CA LEU A 217 -3.90 -17.89 -11.71
C LEU A 217 -3.88 -17.21 -13.10
N ASP A 218 -4.75 -17.62 -14.02
CA ASP A 218 -4.81 -17.11 -15.39
C ASP A 218 -3.45 -17.24 -16.13
N GLY A 219 -2.72 -18.32 -15.87
CA GLY A 219 -1.41 -18.59 -16.45
C GLY A 219 -0.24 -17.85 -15.81
N LYS A 220 -0.46 -17.01 -14.82
CA LYS A 220 0.63 -16.43 -14.01
C LYS A 220 1.23 -17.49 -13.11
N SER A 221 2.50 -17.35 -12.78
CA SER A 221 3.12 -18.13 -11.72
C SER A 221 2.68 -17.65 -10.33
N VAL A 222 2.86 -18.49 -9.31
CA VAL A 222 2.62 -18.11 -7.91
C VAL A 222 3.49 -16.91 -7.51
N GLY A 223 4.77 -16.94 -7.90
CA GLY A 223 5.70 -15.83 -7.63
C GLY A 223 5.24 -14.51 -8.24
N GLU A 224 4.80 -14.52 -9.51
CA GLU A 224 4.30 -13.30 -10.18
C GLU A 224 2.99 -12.79 -9.55
N ALA A 225 2.07 -13.68 -9.24
CA ALA A 225 0.79 -13.30 -8.63
C ALA A 225 0.99 -12.70 -7.22
N LEU A 226 1.88 -13.30 -6.41
CA LEU A 226 2.23 -12.80 -5.08
C LEU A 226 3.04 -11.49 -5.13
N LEU A 227 3.84 -11.24 -6.18
CA LEU A 227 4.61 -10.02 -6.33
C LEU A 227 3.85 -8.89 -7.04
N THR A 228 2.58 -9.08 -7.39
CA THR A 228 1.73 -7.99 -7.88
C THR A 228 1.72 -6.87 -6.85
N PRO A 229 2.12 -5.62 -7.21
CA PRO A 229 2.25 -4.55 -6.24
C PRO A 229 0.90 -4.06 -5.72
N THR A 230 0.92 -3.52 -4.51
CA THR A 230 -0.20 -2.83 -3.88
C THR A 230 -0.64 -1.65 -4.74
N ARG A 231 -1.94 -1.50 -4.93
CA ARG A 231 -2.51 -0.38 -5.69
C ARG A 231 -2.41 0.92 -4.91
N ILE A 232 -2.01 2.00 -5.58
CA ILE A 232 -1.98 3.36 -5.04
C ILE A 232 -3.21 4.10 -5.53
N TYR A 233 -4.06 4.57 -4.61
CA TYR A 233 -5.35 5.21 -4.92
C TYR A 233 -5.31 6.74 -4.86
N VAL A 234 -4.17 7.32 -4.53
CA VAL A 234 -4.03 8.72 -4.13
C VAL A 234 -4.58 9.70 -5.15
N LYS A 235 -4.06 9.69 -6.39
CA LYS A 235 -4.44 10.68 -7.41
C LYS A 235 -5.92 10.59 -7.77
N GLN A 236 -6.42 9.37 -7.89
CA GLN A 236 -7.80 9.09 -8.26
C GLN A 236 -8.76 9.58 -7.18
N VAL A 237 -8.52 9.21 -5.92
CA VAL A 237 -9.38 9.61 -4.82
C VAL A 237 -9.30 11.11 -4.56
N LEU A 238 -8.10 11.73 -4.58
CA LEU A 238 -7.98 13.18 -4.42
C LEU A 238 -8.71 13.94 -5.53
N SER A 239 -8.70 13.44 -6.78
CA SER A 239 -9.48 14.07 -7.86
C SER A 239 -10.98 14.01 -7.59
N VAL A 240 -11.47 12.88 -7.06
CA VAL A 240 -12.88 12.72 -6.66
C VAL A 240 -13.25 13.64 -5.51
N LEU A 241 -12.40 13.75 -4.48
CA LEU A 241 -12.64 14.67 -3.36
C LEU A 241 -12.71 16.14 -3.81
N ALA A 242 -11.98 16.49 -4.86
CA ALA A 242 -12.02 17.83 -5.47
C ALA A 242 -13.25 18.04 -6.37
N GLU A 243 -13.62 17.05 -7.21
CA GLU A 243 -14.78 17.11 -8.13
C GLU A 243 -16.12 16.99 -7.38
N CYS A 244 -16.17 16.18 -6.32
CA CYS A 244 -17.37 15.88 -5.54
C CYS A 244 -17.21 16.32 -4.07
N PRO A 245 -17.03 17.60 -3.76
CA PRO A 245 -16.75 18.05 -2.41
C PRO A 245 -17.88 17.65 -1.45
N LYS A 246 -17.48 17.11 -0.28
CA LYS A 246 -18.36 16.63 0.79
C LYS A 246 -19.25 15.42 0.44
N ALA A 247 -19.09 14.81 -0.76
CA ALA A 247 -19.80 13.60 -1.11
C ALA A 247 -19.24 12.37 -0.39
N VAL A 248 -17.93 12.33 -0.20
CA VAL A 248 -17.23 11.27 0.57
C VAL A 248 -17.12 11.74 2.03
N ARG A 249 -17.59 10.91 2.95
CA ARG A 249 -17.57 11.20 4.39
C ARG A 249 -16.33 10.65 5.07
N ALA A 250 -15.98 9.40 4.75
CA ALA A 250 -14.83 8.70 5.30
C ALA A 250 -14.23 7.72 4.29
N LEU A 251 -12.99 7.29 4.53
CA LEU A 251 -12.27 6.28 3.77
C LEU A 251 -11.72 5.22 4.70
N ALA A 252 -11.66 3.98 4.21
CA ALA A 252 -10.95 2.88 4.87
C ALA A 252 -9.95 2.25 3.89
N HIS A 253 -8.65 2.26 4.22
CA HIS A 253 -7.64 1.48 3.54
C HIS A 253 -7.67 0.05 4.09
N ILE A 254 -7.90 -0.94 3.22
CA ILE A 254 -8.07 -2.34 3.64
C ILE A 254 -6.72 -3.05 3.64
N THR A 255 -6.20 -3.25 4.84
CA THR A 255 -4.88 -3.82 5.13
C THR A 255 -4.97 -5.09 5.99
N GLY A 256 -4.00 -5.37 6.84
CA GLY A 256 -4.05 -6.47 7.82
C GLY A 256 -5.29 -6.37 8.72
N GLY A 257 -5.94 -7.51 8.98
CA GLY A 257 -7.25 -7.54 9.62
C GLY A 257 -8.43 -7.50 8.63
N GLY A 258 -8.15 -7.34 7.31
CA GLY A 258 -9.14 -7.39 6.24
C GLY A 258 -10.19 -6.28 6.33
N ILE A 259 -11.34 -6.50 5.71
CA ILE A 259 -12.44 -5.52 5.71
C ILE A 259 -12.94 -5.29 7.13
N THR A 260 -13.01 -6.34 7.96
CA THR A 260 -13.58 -6.30 9.30
C THR A 260 -12.89 -5.28 10.22
N GLU A 261 -11.54 -5.31 10.28
CA GLU A 261 -10.77 -4.52 11.23
C GLU A 261 -10.32 -3.16 10.69
N ASN A 262 -10.54 -2.89 9.41
CA ASN A 262 -10.18 -1.61 8.80
C ASN A 262 -11.40 -0.73 8.51
N LEU A 263 -12.51 -1.30 8.04
CA LEU A 263 -13.70 -0.51 7.75
C LEU A 263 -14.34 0.05 9.03
N ASN A 264 -14.28 -0.66 10.17
CA ASN A 264 -14.77 -0.17 11.45
C ASN A 264 -14.06 1.12 11.91
N ARG A 265 -12.81 1.36 11.52
CA ARG A 265 -12.04 2.58 11.84
C ARG A 265 -12.58 3.83 11.14
N ALA A 266 -13.37 3.64 10.08
CA ALA A 266 -14.06 4.71 9.35
C ALA A 266 -15.50 4.93 9.82
N LEU A 267 -15.94 4.29 10.92
CA LEU A 267 -17.28 4.40 11.50
C LEU A 267 -17.26 5.16 12.82
N ASN A 268 -18.38 5.79 13.16
CA ASN A 268 -18.64 6.27 14.51
C ASN A 268 -19.48 5.26 15.32
N SER A 269 -19.68 5.52 16.59
CA SER A 269 -20.35 4.61 17.53
C SER A 269 -21.88 4.49 17.36
N GLN A 270 -22.48 5.12 16.35
CA GLN A 270 -23.94 5.11 16.12
C GLN A 270 -24.33 4.34 14.86
N VAL A 271 -23.35 3.84 14.09
CA VAL A 271 -23.58 3.17 12.81
C VAL A 271 -22.77 1.87 12.70
N ASN A 272 -23.26 0.94 11.89
CA ASN A 272 -22.55 -0.25 11.43
C ASN A 272 -22.39 -0.20 9.92
N ALA A 273 -21.32 -0.81 9.41
CA ALA A 273 -21.17 -1.09 7.98
C ALA A 273 -21.78 -2.46 7.68
N GLN A 274 -22.85 -2.50 6.91
CA GLN A 274 -23.44 -3.73 6.39
C GLN A 274 -22.85 -4.01 5.01
N VAL A 275 -21.91 -4.97 4.95
CA VAL A 275 -21.19 -5.38 3.72
C VAL A 275 -21.94 -6.55 3.10
N ASP A 276 -22.28 -6.43 1.81
CA ASP A 276 -23.01 -7.43 1.05
C ASP A 276 -22.02 -8.28 0.24
N LEU A 277 -21.76 -9.50 0.74
CA LEU A 277 -20.92 -10.48 0.08
C LEU A 277 -21.56 -10.94 -1.24
N GLY A 278 -20.75 -11.11 -2.31
CA GLY A 278 -21.25 -11.48 -3.63
C GLY A 278 -21.46 -10.29 -4.59
N THR A 279 -21.15 -9.07 -4.16
CA THR A 279 -21.27 -7.86 -5.00
C THR A 279 -20.00 -7.49 -5.75
N TRP A 280 -18.89 -8.19 -5.52
CA TRP A 280 -17.61 -7.99 -6.22
C TRP A 280 -16.86 -9.31 -6.45
N PRO A 281 -15.98 -9.40 -7.46
CA PRO A 281 -15.16 -10.59 -7.67
C PRO A 281 -13.99 -10.66 -6.70
N VAL A 282 -13.72 -11.84 -6.14
CA VAL A 282 -12.49 -12.11 -5.38
C VAL A 282 -11.37 -12.48 -6.35
N PRO A 283 -10.19 -11.83 -6.28
CA PRO A 283 -9.07 -12.13 -7.17
C PRO A 283 -8.60 -13.58 -7.10
N ALA A 284 -8.17 -14.14 -8.22
CA ALA A 284 -7.71 -15.52 -8.32
C ALA A 284 -6.63 -15.89 -7.30
N ILE A 285 -5.66 -15.00 -7.07
CA ILE A 285 -4.59 -15.24 -6.08
C ILE A 285 -5.12 -15.33 -4.64
N VAL A 286 -6.17 -14.57 -4.29
CA VAL A 286 -6.78 -14.63 -2.96
C VAL A 286 -7.47 -15.99 -2.78
N LYS A 287 -8.27 -16.40 -3.78
CA LYS A 287 -8.91 -17.74 -3.80
C LYS A 287 -7.86 -18.85 -3.68
N TYR A 288 -6.81 -18.78 -4.49
CA TYR A 288 -5.74 -19.76 -4.52
C TYR A 288 -5.06 -19.94 -3.15
N VAL A 289 -4.75 -18.81 -2.47
CA VAL A 289 -4.15 -18.86 -1.12
C VAL A 289 -5.13 -19.39 -0.09
N CYS A 290 -6.41 -18.99 -0.15
CA CYS A 290 -7.44 -19.46 0.77
C CYS A 290 -7.72 -20.96 0.63
N GLU A 291 -7.77 -21.47 -0.60
CA GLU A 291 -7.90 -22.92 -0.90
C GLU A 291 -6.69 -23.69 -0.38
N ALA A 292 -5.47 -23.22 -0.65
CA ALA A 292 -4.25 -23.86 -0.17
C ALA A 292 -4.15 -23.90 1.36
N ALA A 293 -4.78 -22.95 2.06
CA ALA A 293 -4.81 -22.85 3.51
C ALA A 293 -6.06 -23.48 4.15
N ASP A 294 -7.00 -23.99 3.35
CA ASP A 294 -8.31 -24.50 3.82
C ASP A 294 -9.05 -23.48 4.72
N LEU A 295 -9.03 -22.20 4.31
CA LEU A 295 -9.64 -21.13 5.09
C LEU A 295 -11.16 -21.08 4.89
N SER A 296 -11.91 -20.92 5.99
CA SER A 296 -13.28 -20.46 5.92
C SER A 296 -13.36 -19.01 5.44
N GLU A 297 -14.45 -18.62 4.82
CA GLU A 297 -14.66 -17.24 4.35
C GLU A 297 -14.54 -16.23 5.50
N GLY A 298 -15.06 -16.54 6.68
CA GLY A 298 -14.94 -15.66 7.84
C GLY A 298 -13.49 -15.45 8.30
N GLN A 299 -12.60 -16.46 8.13
CA GLN A 299 -11.16 -16.28 8.39
C GLN A 299 -10.50 -15.49 7.28
N ALA A 300 -10.87 -15.70 6.02
CA ALA A 300 -10.35 -14.97 4.89
C ALA A 300 -10.67 -13.46 4.99
N LEU A 301 -11.91 -13.11 5.37
CA LEU A 301 -12.37 -11.72 5.58
C LEU A 301 -11.62 -10.97 6.69
N LYS A 302 -11.02 -11.69 7.64
CA LYS A 302 -10.15 -11.13 8.70
C LYS A 302 -8.67 -11.12 8.35
N THR A 303 -8.28 -11.76 7.25
CA THR A 303 -6.87 -11.89 6.87
C THR A 303 -6.53 -11.07 5.63
N PHE A 304 -7.42 -11.07 4.64
CA PHE A 304 -7.19 -10.51 3.31
C PHE A 304 -8.17 -9.40 2.97
N ASN A 305 -7.81 -8.57 2.00
CA ASN A 305 -8.67 -7.52 1.44
C ASN A 305 -9.81 -8.06 0.58
N MET A 306 -9.83 -9.34 0.26
CA MET A 306 -10.83 -10.07 -0.53
C MET A 306 -11.12 -9.46 -1.91
N GLY A 307 -10.23 -8.61 -2.45
CA GLY A 307 -10.43 -7.94 -3.74
C GLY A 307 -10.84 -6.47 -3.63
N VAL A 308 -11.02 -5.96 -2.42
CA VAL A 308 -11.34 -4.55 -2.14
C VAL A 308 -10.19 -3.93 -1.35
N GLY A 309 -9.42 -3.04 -1.98
CA GLY A 309 -8.26 -2.42 -1.34
C GLY A 309 -8.55 -1.11 -0.60
N MET A 310 -9.66 -0.44 -0.95
CA MET A 310 -10.13 0.77 -0.28
C MET A 310 -11.65 0.83 -0.33
N VAL A 311 -12.27 1.38 0.72
CA VAL A 311 -13.71 1.61 0.77
C VAL A 311 -13.98 3.10 1.02
N LEU A 312 -14.81 3.70 0.18
CA LEU A 312 -15.35 5.05 0.37
C LEU A 312 -16.74 4.94 1.01
N ILE A 313 -17.01 5.74 2.04
CA ILE A 313 -18.34 5.93 2.62
C ILE A 313 -18.91 7.22 2.04
N VAL A 314 -19.99 7.12 1.28
CA VAL A 314 -20.48 8.16 0.38
C VAL A 314 -21.92 8.50 0.66
N ASP A 315 -22.26 9.79 0.58
CA ASP A 315 -23.63 10.29 0.61
C ASP A 315 -24.48 9.58 -0.46
N PRO A 316 -25.61 8.94 -0.10
CA PRO A 316 -26.43 8.18 -1.05
C PRO A 316 -26.92 9.01 -2.23
N ASP A 317 -27.23 10.29 -2.05
CA ASP A 317 -27.69 11.20 -3.09
C ASP A 317 -26.59 11.58 -4.10
N ARG A 318 -25.32 11.32 -3.73
CA ARG A 318 -24.13 11.66 -4.52
C ARG A 318 -23.34 10.43 -4.99
N ALA A 319 -23.80 9.21 -4.67
CA ALA A 319 -23.07 7.97 -4.95
C ALA A 319 -22.80 7.78 -6.47
N ASP A 320 -23.77 8.01 -7.33
CA ASP A 320 -23.64 7.88 -8.79
C ASP A 320 -22.59 8.88 -9.35
N GLU A 321 -22.56 10.10 -8.80
CA GLU A 321 -21.57 11.13 -9.18
C GLU A 321 -20.14 10.71 -8.79
N VAL A 322 -19.97 10.18 -7.58
CA VAL A 322 -18.69 9.68 -7.09
C VAL A 322 -18.20 8.48 -7.92
N GLU A 323 -19.06 7.52 -8.22
CA GLU A 323 -18.73 6.38 -9.07
C GLU A 323 -18.33 6.82 -10.49
N ALA A 324 -19.07 7.77 -11.07
CA ALA A 324 -18.71 8.32 -12.37
C ALA A 324 -17.35 9.02 -12.38
N ALA A 325 -17.03 9.77 -11.33
CA ALA A 325 -15.73 10.43 -11.16
C ALA A 325 -14.59 9.40 -10.96
N LEU A 326 -14.82 8.34 -10.16
CA LEU A 326 -13.88 7.23 -9.99
C LEU A 326 -13.61 6.48 -11.30
N ALA A 327 -14.66 6.15 -12.04
CA ALA A 327 -14.55 5.48 -13.34
C ALA A 327 -13.78 6.35 -14.36
N LYS A 328 -14.04 7.66 -14.41
CA LYS A 328 -13.27 8.64 -15.20
C LYS A 328 -11.80 8.68 -14.81
N ALA A 329 -11.49 8.51 -13.52
CA ALA A 329 -10.12 8.43 -13.00
C ALA A 329 -9.47 7.06 -13.24
N GLY A 330 -10.18 6.08 -13.82
CA GLY A 330 -9.67 4.75 -14.16
C GLY A 330 -9.80 3.72 -13.04
N GLU A 331 -10.64 3.98 -12.03
CA GLU A 331 -10.91 3.03 -10.95
C GLU A 331 -12.03 2.06 -11.31
N THR A 332 -11.87 0.80 -10.89
CA THR A 332 -12.94 -0.19 -10.87
C THR A 332 -13.62 -0.16 -9.51
N THR A 333 -14.91 0.06 -9.49
CA THR A 333 -15.70 0.24 -8.26
C THR A 333 -16.79 -0.81 -8.13
N TYR A 334 -17.17 -1.06 -6.89
CA TYR A 334 -18.27 -1.96 -6.53
C TYR A 334 -19.09 -1.33 -5.40
N ARG A 335 -20.42 -1.38 -5.48
CA ARG A 335 -21.28 -1.07 -4.31
C ARG A 335 -21.25 -2.28 -3.39
N VAL A 336 -20.42 -2.22 -2.36
CA VAL A 336 -20.16 -3.36 -1.47
C VAL A 336 -21.08 -3.39 -0.25
N GLY A 337 -22.00 -2.42 -0.11
CA GLY A 337 -22.94 -2.38 0.99
C GLY A 337 -23.41 -0.98 1.33
N ARG A 338 -23.85 -0.81 2.57
CA ARG A 338 -24.41 0.44 3.09
C ARG A 338 -24.16 0.61 4.59
N ILE A 339 -24.35 1.81 5.08
CA ILE A 339 -24.33 2.12 6.50
C ILE A 339 -25.73 1.95 7.07
N VAL A 340 -25.82 1.30 8.23
CA VAL A 340 -27.03 1.07 9.01
C VAL A 340 -26.86 1.57 10.44
N ALA A 341 -27.95 1.75 11.20
CA ALA A 341 -27.85 2.04 12.62
C ALA A 341 -27.09 0.92 13.36
N GLY A 342 -26.20 1.29 14.30
CA GLY A 342 -25.35 0.30 14.95
C GLY A 342 -24.46 0.83 16.07
N THR A 343 -23.30 0.23 16.23
CA THR A 343 -22.36 0.44 17.35
C THR A 343 -20.87 0.56 16.92
N GLY A 344 -20.58 0.75 15.64
CA GLY A 344 -19.22 0.85 15.08
C GLY A 344 -18.68 -0.47 14.54
N GLU A 345 -19.56 -1.41 14.20
CA GLU A 345 -19.16 -2.75 13.78
C GLU A 345 -19.33 -2.98 12.28
N VAL A 346 -18.66 -4.01 11.74
CA VAL A 346 -18.82 -4.49 10.37
C VAL A 346 -19.64 -5.76 10.39
N GLU A 347 -20.77 -5.75 9.70
CA GLU A 347 -21.67 -6.89 9.53
C GLU A 347 -21.64 -7.37 8.08
N TYR A 348 -21.80 -8.68 7.89
CA TYR A 348 -21.81 -9.27 6.56
C TYR A 348 -23.18 -9.84 6.23
N THR A 349 -23.64 -9.58 5.01
CA THR A 349 -24.92 -10.08 4.45
C THR A 349 -24.67 -10.68 3.07
N GLY A 350 -25.66 -11.36 2.52
CA GLY A 350 -25.56 -12.03 1.23
C GLY A 350 -24.87 -13.41 1.31
N GLU A 351 -24.75 -14.04 0.14
CA GLU A 351 -24.02 -15.29 0.01
C GLU A 351 -22.54 -15.01 -0.21
N GLY A 352 -21.67 -15.81 0.42
CA GLY A 352 -20.23 -15.69 0.31
C GLY A 352 -19.72 -15.70 -1.12
N ASN A 353 -18.73 -14.86 -1.42
CA ASN A 353 -18.17 -14.70 -2.75
C ASN A 353 -16.78 -15.32 -2.94
N LEU A 354 -16.22 -15.96 -1.90
CA LEU A 354 -14.90 -16.58 -2.01
C LEU A 354 -14.86 -17.63 -3.13
N TYR A 355 -15.91 -18.43 -3.27
CA TYR A 355 -16.02 -19.47 -4.27
C TYR A 355 -17.19 -19.29 -5.25
N GLY A 356 -18.07 -18.33 -5.07
CA GLY A 356 -19.39 -18.27 -5.70
C GLY A 356 -19.79 -17.00 -6.44
N TYR A 357 -18.90 -15.98 -6.57
CA TYR A 357 -19.27 -14.79 -7.34
C TYR A 357 -19.59 -15.17 -8.81
N GLN A 358 -20.81 -14.89 -9.20
CA GLN A 358 -21.28 -14.96 -10.59
C GLN A 358 -21.60 -13.51 -11.00
N GLY A 359 -20.63 -12.84 -11.63
CA GLY A 359 -20.72 -11.47 -12.08
C GLY A 359 -21.84 -11.22 -13.09
#